data_6b1d8deacbe5e5dd20cb67dff327c27a
#
_entry.id   6b1d8deacbe5e5dd20cb67dff327c27a
#
_cell.length_a   1.000
_cell.length_b   1.000
_cell.length_c   1.000
_cell.angle_alpha   90.00
_cell.angle_beta   90.00
_cell.angle_gamma   90.00
#
_symmetry.space_group_name_H-M   'P 1'
#
loop_
_entity.id
_entity.type
_entity.pdbx_description
1 polymer ?
#
loop_
_entity_poly.entity_id
_entity_poly.type
_entity_poly.pdbx_seq_one_letter_code
_entity_poly.pdbx_strand_id
1 'polypeptide(L)'
;MSNTPQASPGTPEKSQNLRRRGVIRLVLSLGLMAVCPLFFLSSFIQNGISGASKADFAPEVVVEDQSSVFEDVNGQSLGTAMESIGFRQPIKLVILSTDNVPTGNLNEAVLNYARSNHKEWLSASRDKWADGLVILAVSPSYRKVGTYFGEDVKVSSSKQSTIQEAAKDDFRSGEWSQGMLQAAQAAAKYVPDSSGHGGEDSVPPFYSFVLLIAGAANLLRGFRLRSSTKRNLREARAHWDVVQADRYRAEQAFAGIGDAGKYKTGLEMRYKRYQSDFVEAGKEWDEIGNPTFLQTLSAALNNASADLRQRTESMDASDDTFAAAAEFFNLGAGWVDVWMKEIGPVMEDLEVLCELVTSVSEEMGTPDAIRGRDEILQWSSQQMALIDSLKEQLAKGGITPIAALEKLDEIAEGTRRWAKGIIVASLKADPSSNSDKRYEQWENSQKEREAADSADYTGYYHLNGVLHNYDPAKTIRLNSQSAGIDLAALKAAAFGTYAGRNSSTDNWYLYQPLSTDRTYYQSAHTWTPSSDSSSSDYGSSGGGFSGSGSSSSF
;
A
#
# COMPACT_ATOMS: atom_id res chain seq x y z
N MET A 1 -8.34 -29.75 -38.03
CA MET A 1 -9.27 -28.71 -38.47
C MET A 1 -9.45 -27.73 -37.32
N SER A 2 -8.72 -26.64 -37.35
CA SER A 2 -8.70 -25.64 -36.29
C SER A 2 -9.92 -24.73 -36.42
N ASN A 3 -10.87 -24.86 -35.52
CA ASN A 3 -11.91 -23.86 -35.32
C ASN A 3 -11.36 -22.74 -34.44
N THR A 4 -10.80 -21.72 -35.03
CA THR A 4 -10.55 -20.43 -34.36
C THR A 4 -11.92 -19.81 -34.10
N PRO A 5 -12.26 -19.44 -32.85
CA PRO A 5 -13.48 -18.68 -32.58
C PRO A 5 -13.35 -17.30 -33.23
N GLN A 6 -14.23 -17.00 -34.14
CA GLN A 6 -14.35 -15.68 -34.76
C GLN A 6 -14.86 -14.71 -33.67
N ALA A 7 -14.05 -13.70 -33.35
CA ALA A 7 -14.39 -12.64 -32.40
C ALA A 7 -15.66 -11.91 -32.88
N SER A 8 -16.65 -11.83 -32.00
CA SER A 8 -17.82 -10.97 -32.21
C SER A 8 -17.41 -9.51 -32.07
N PRO A 9 -17.74 -8.60 -32.96
CA PRO A 9 -17.41 -7.20 -32.83
C PRO A 9 -18.09 -6.62 -31.58
N GLY A 10 -17.27 -6.09 -30.67
CA GLY A 10 -17.73 -5.45 -29.41
C GLY A 10 -18.84 -4.45 -29.71
N THR A 11 -19.86 -4.45 -28.86
CA THR A 11 -21.09 -3.66 -29.10
C THR A 11 -20.74 -2.17 -29.25
N PRO A 12 -21.12 -1.55 -30.39
CA PRO A 12 -20.77 -0.15 -30.70
C PRO A 12 -21.24 0.85 -29.61
N GLU A 13 -22.19 0.45 -28.81
CA GLU A 13 -22.76 1.24 -27.70
C GLU A 13 -21.80 1.51 -26.54
N LYS A 14 -20.99 0.53 -26.13
CA LYS A 14 -20.02 0.68 -25.02
C LYS A 14 -18.86 1.59 -25.41
N SER A 15 -18.36 1.44 -26.62
CA SER A 15 -17.32 2.31 -27.20
C SER A 15 -17.81 3.76 -27.37
N GLN A 16 -19.05 3.97 -27.78
CA GLN A 16 -19.66 5.30 -27.88
C GLN A 16 -19.85 5.95 -26.50
N ASN A 17 -20.24 5.18 -25.48
CA ASN A 17 -20.38 5.67 -24.10
C ASN A 17 -19.04 6.11 -23.49
N LEU A 18 -17.96 5.37 -23.72
CA LEU A 18 -16.61 5.74 -23.27
C LEU A 18 -16.12 7.03 -23.95
N ARG A 19 -16.36 7.16 -25.26
CA ARG A 19 -16.05 8.37 -26.01
C ARG A 19 -16.82 9.58 -25.50
N ARG A 20 -18.13 9.41 -25.25
CA ARG A 20 -19.00 10.46 -24.70
C ARG A 20 -18.53 10.94 -23.33
N ARG A 21 -18.11 10.04 -22.44
CA ARG A 21 -17.57 10.38 -21.11
C ARG A 21 -16.26 11.19 -21.22
N GLY A 22 -15.36 10.82 -22.13
CA GLY A 22 -14.13 11.56 -22.39
C GLY A 22 -14.39 12.95 -22.97
N VAL A 23 -15.34 13.08 -23.92
CA VAL A 23 -15.76 14.36 -24.49
C VAL A 23 -16.39 15.25 -23.40
N ILE A 24 -17.30 14.72 -22.58
CA ILE A 24 -17.92 15.46 -21.49
C ILE A 24 -16.85 16.02 -20.54
N ARG A 25 -15.86 15.20 -20.17
CA ARG A 25 -14.75 15.66 -19.31
C ARG A 25 -13.97 16.80 -19.95
N LEU A 26 -13.58 16.66 -21.21
CA LEU A 26 -12.83 17.69 -21.93
C LEU A 26 -13.63 18.98 -22.06
N VAL A 27 -14.91 18.89 -22.46
CA VAL A 27 -15.80 20.05 -22.61
C VAL A 27 -16.06 20.74 -21.28
N LEU A 28 -16.31 19.99 -20.20
CA LEU A 28 -16.47 20.56 -18.86
C LEU A 28 -15.19 21.25 -18.38
N SER A 29 -14.03 20.65 -18.60
CA SER A 29 -12.75 21.25 -18.21
C SER A 29 -12.46 22.54 -18.98
N LEU A 30 -12.62 22.51 -20.29
CA LEU A 30 -12.44 23.70 -21.17
C LEU A 30 -13.51 24.76 -20.91
N GLY A 31 -14.76 24.33 -20.68
CA GLY A 31 -15.87 25.22 -20.32
C GLY A 31 -15.61 25.96 -19.00
N LEU A 32 -15.19 25.25 -17.97
CA LEU A 32 -14.80 25.85 -16.68
C LEU A 32 -13.63 26.82 -16.83
N MET A 33 -12.65 26.51 -17.67
CA MET A 33 -11.51 27.39 -17.95
C MET A 33 -11.90 28.62 -18.80
N ALA A 34 -12.85 28.46 -19.74
CA ALA A 34 -13.29 29.55 -20.62
C ALA A 34 -14.26 30.53 -19.94
N VAL A 35 -15.06 30.05 -18.98
CA VAL A 35 -15.96 30.91 -18.20
C VAL A 35 -15.18 31.81 -17.23
N CYS A 36 -14.01 31.37 -16.79
CA CYS A 36 -13.15 32.10 -15.85
C CYS A 36 -12.73 33.49 -16.33
N PRO A 37 -12.16 33.69 -17.54
CA PRO A 37 -11.77 35.02 -18.01
C PRO A 37 -12.97 35.97 -18.22
N LEU A 38 -14.16 35.46 -18.52
CA LEU A 38 -15.38 36.27 -18.65
C LEU A 38 -15.84 36.79 -17.28
N PHE A 39 -15.78 35.97 -16.25
CA PHE A 39 -16.04 36.40 -14.86
C PHE A 39 -14.95 37.32 -14.33
N PHE A 40 -13.68 37.08 -14.65
CA PHE A 40 -12.57 37.95 -14.29
C PHE A 40 -12.73 39.33 -14.93
N LEU A 41 -13.10 39.38 -16.20
CA LEU A 41 -13.31 40.63 -16.94
C LEU A 41 -14.51 41.41 -16.37
N SER A 42 -15.61 40.75 -16.03
CA SER A 42 -16.77 41.39 -15.40
C SER A 42 -16.47 41.90 -14.00
N SER A 43 -15.68 41.16 -13.21
CA SER A 43 -15.26 41.53 -11.85
C SER A 43 -14.24 42.69 -11.88
N PHE A 44 -13.36 42.73 -12.90
CA PHE A 44 -12.38 43.80 -13.11
C PHE A 44 -13.05 45.11 -13.52
N ILE A 45 -14.15 45.04 -14.25
CA ILE A 45 -14.94 46.22 -14.65
C ILE A 45 -15.79 46.77 -13.49
N GLN A 46 -16.25 45.89 -12.57
CA GLN A 46 -17.09 46.27 -11.44
C GLN A 46 -16.32 46.76 -10.20
N ASN A 47 -15.11 46.28 -9.98
CA ASN A 47 -14.29 46.60 -8.81
C ASN A 47 -12.99 47.29 -9.26
N GLY A 48 -13.10 48.55 -9.66
CA GLY A 48 -11.92 49.40 -9.92
C GLY A 48 -10.94 49.38 -8.74
N ILE A 49 -9.73 48.91 -9.04
CA ILE A 49 -8.47 49.16 -8.31
C ILE A 49 -8.63 49.48 -6.81
N SER A 50 -8.82 48.46 -5.98
CA SER A 50 -8.58 48.53 -4.54
C SER A 50 -8.37 47.14 -3.98
N GLY A 51 -7.15 46.66 -3.98
CA GLY A 51 -6.77 45.41 -3.35
C GLY A 51 -5.26 45.30 -3.37
N ALA A 52 -4.60 45.77 -2.31
CA ALA A 52 -3.20 45.42 -2.08
C ALA A 52 -3.03 43.89 -2.15
N SER A 53 -2.23 43.42 -3.08
CA SER A 53 -1.77 42.03 -3.14
C SER A 53 -1.15 41.72 -1.79
N LYS A 54 -1.75 40.77 -1.03
CA LYS A 54 -1.07 40.14 0.11
C LYS A 54 0.17 39.49 -0.47
N ALA A 55 1.34 39.87 0.03
CA ALA A 55 2.59 39.26 -0.40
C ALA A 55 2.59 37.77 -0.02
N ASP A 56 2.70 36.90 -1.00
CA ASP A 56 3.00 35.51 -0.77
C ASP A 56 4.51 35.39 -0.53
N PHE A 57 4.89 34.72 0.56
CA PHE A 57 6.27 34.49 0.92
C PHE A 57 6.69 33.08 0.43
N ALA A 58 7.81 33.04 -0.30
CA ALA A 58 8.46 31.75 -0.59
C ALA A 58 9.00 31.15 0.71
N PRO A 59 8.81 29.87 0.98
CA PRO A 59 9.33 29.22 2.19
C PRO A 59 10.85 29.04 2.10
N GLU A 60 11.52 29.06 3.26
CA GLU A 60 12.86 28.47 3.38
C GLU A 60 12.72 26.95 3.38
N VAL A 61 13.20 26.27 2.35
CA VAL A 61 12.99 24.82 2.18
C VAL A 61 14.19 24.03 2.65
N VAL A 62 13.94 22.99 3.47
CA VAL A 62 14.92 21.97 3.86
C VAL A 62 14.38 20.61 3.46
N VAL A 63 15.15 19.84 2.68
CA VAL A 63 14.80 18.47 2.27
C VAL A 63 15.75 17.49 2.93
N GLU A 64 15.19 16.58 3.72
CA GLU A 64 15.89 15.52 4.45
C GLU A 64 15.38 14.15 3.95
N ASP A 65 16.05 13.58 2.98
CA ASP A 65 15.64 12.32 2.35
C ASP A 65 16.43 11.12 2.89
N GLN A 66 16.03 10.62 4.07
CA GLN A 66 16.71 9.49 4.71
C GLN A 66 16.36 8.14 4.09
N SER A 67 15.19 8.05 3.47
CA SER A 67 14.73 6.82 2.80
C SER A 67 15.13 6.77 1.32
N SER A 68 15.77 7.81 0.80
CA SER A 68 16.21 7.92 -0.61
C SER A 68 15.06 7.69 -1.61
N VAL A 69 13.91 8.32 -1.34
CA VAL A 69 12.69 8.14 -2.14
C VAL A 69 12.27 9.39 -2.91
N PHE A 70 12.92 10.53 -2.69
CA PHE A 70 12.54 11.75 -3.38
C PHE A 70 13.26 11.88 -4.72
N GLU A 71 12.47 12.09 -5.74
CA GLU A 71 12.88 12.30 -7.12
C GLU A 71 12.55 13.71 -7.58
N ASP A 72 13.08 14.10 -8.72
CA ASP A 72 12.75 15.38 -9.37
C ASP A 72 11.27 15.43 -9.75
N VAL A 73 10.64 16.58 -9.53
CA VAL A 73 9.26 16.83 -9.89
C VAL A 73 9.23 17.79 -11.09
N ASN A 74 8.65 17.33 -12.20
CA ASN A 74 8.58 18.12 -13.43
C ASN A 74 9.94 18.63 -13.95
N GLY A 75 11.02 17.87 -13.70
CA GLY A 75 12.38 18.21 -14.13
C GLY A 75 13.09 19.23 -13.24
N GLN A 76 12.58 19.47 -12.03
CA GLN A 76 13.21 20.31 -11.00
C GLN A 76 13.38 19.50 -9.72
N SER A 77 14.40 19.82 -8.93
CA SER A 77 14.55 19.20 -7.62
C SER A 77 13.31 19.48 -6.74
N LEU A 78 12.98 18.54 -5.85
CA LEU A 78 11.85 18.70 -4.94
C LEU A 78 11.94 20.02 -4.14
N GLY A 79 13.13 20.37 -3.66
CA GLY A 79 13.38 21.64 -2.95
C GLY A 79 12.96 22.86 -3.78
N THR A 80 13.42 22.93 -5.02
CA THR A 80 13.08 24.03 -5.94
C THR A 80 11.58 24.10 -6.23
N ALA A 81 10.93 22.94 -6.40
CA ALA A 81 9.49 22.89 -6.59
C ALA A 81 8.73 23.43 -5.36
N MET A 82 9.21 23.12 -4.14
CA MET A 82 8.63 23.61 -2.89
C MET A 82 8.81 25.13 -2.68
N GLU A 83 9.95 25.69 -3.07
CA GLU A 83 10.22 27.14 -3.00
C GLU A 83 9.24 27.98 -3.83
N SER A 84 8.62 27.36 -4.85
CA SER A 84 7.62 28.04 -5.68
C SER A 84 6.24 28.18 -5.00
N ILE A 85 6.04 27.54 -3.83
CA ILE A 85 4.77 27.58 -3.09
C ILE A 85 4.71 28.83 -2.24
N GLY A 86 3.72 29.71 -2.48
CA GLY A 86 3.51 30.92 -1.70
C GLY A 86 2.78 30.63 -0.39
N PHE A 87 3.34 31.08 0.74
CA PHE A 87 2.73 31.06 2.06
C PHE A 87 2.32 32.49 2.48
N ARG A 88 1.35 32.58 3.38
CA ARG A 88 0.82 33.87 3.86
C ARG A 88 1.74 34.61 4.84
N GLN A 89 2.77 33.92 5.33
CA GLN A 89 3.82 34.49 6.16
C GLN A 89 5.13 33.72 5.90
N PRO A 90 6.29 34.30 6.26
CA PRO A 90 7.56 33.59 6.16
C PRO A 90 7.53 32.31 7.00
N ILE A 91 7.88 31.18 6.39
CA ILE A 91 7.99 29.89 7.08
C ILE A 91 9.27 29.15 6.69
N LYS A 92 9.69 28.23 7.56
CA LYS A 92 10.65 27.19 7.25
C LYS A 92 9.89 25.89 6.97
N LEU A 93 9.95 25.41 5.73
CA LEU A 93 9.30 24.19 5.29
C LEU A 93 10.31 23.03 5.27
N VAL A 94 10.11 22.08 6.12
CA VAL A 94 10.94 20.85 6.18
C VAL A 94 10.17 19.72 5.51
N ILE A 95 10.83 19.03 4.57
CA ILE A 95 10.36 17.83 3.90
C ILE A 95 11.24 16.69 4.36
N LEU A 96 10.66 15.73 5.07
CA LEU A 96 11.41 14.63 5.68
C LEU A 96 10.89 13.27 5.17
N SER A 97 11.77 12.44 4.63
CA SER A 97 11.50 11.01 4.50
C SER A 97 12.29 10.24 5.56
N THR A 98 11.68 9.25 6.23
CA THR A 98 12.40 8.40 7.18
C THR A 98 11.69 7.07 7.40
N ASP A 99 12.47 6.00 7.40
CA ASP A 99 12.04 4.66 7.81
C ASP A 99 12.60 4.26 9.18
N ASN A 100 13.30 5.16 9.85
CA ASN A 100 13.70 4.97 11.23
C ASN A 100 12.55 5.32 12.19
N VAL A 101 11.57 4.43 12.26
CA VAL A 101 10.34 4.55 13.06
C VAL A 101 10.24 3.37 14.03
N PRO A 102 11.14 3.28 15.04
CA PRO A 102 11.34 2.07 15.85
C PRO A 102 10.09 1.61 16.63
N THR A 103 9.20 2.53 16.97
CA THR A 103 7.93 2.23 17.69
C THR A 103 6.73 2.14 16.74
N GLY A 104 6.94 2.27 15.42
CA GLY A 104 5.85 2.45 14.47
C GLY A 104 5.12 3.80 14.61
N ASN A 105 5.59 4.70 15.48
CA ASN A 105 5.01 6.02 15.74
C ASN A 105 5.82 7.11 15.01
N LEU A 106 5.31 7.59 13.87
CA LEU A 106 5.99 8.61 13.08
C LEU A 106 6.13 9.94 13.84
N ASN A 107 5.19 10.29 14.72
CA ASN A 107 5.27 11.53 15.52
C ASN A 107 6.50 11.48 16.44
N GLU A 108 6.70 10.36 17.09
CA GLU A 108 7.85 10.14 17.98
C GLU A 108 9.17 10.09 17.18
N ALA A 109 9.17 9.41 16.04
CA ALA A 109 10.35 9.32 15.17
C ALA A 109 10.82 10.70 14.70
N VAL A 110 9.90 11.56 14.24
CA VAL A 110 10.21 12.93 13.80
C VAL A 110 10.70 13.79 14.96
N LEU A 111 10.08 13.66 16.15
CA LEU A 111 10.54 14.39 17.35
C LEU A 111 11.94 13.95 17.77
N ASN A 112 12.21 12.66 17.80
CA ASN A 112 13.53 12.12 18.16
C ASN A 112 14.59 12.52 17.13
N TYR A 113 14.23 12.54 15.85
CA TYR A 113 15.10 13.03 14.80
C TYR A 113 15.46 14.51 15.01
N ALA A 114 14.46 15.36 15.26
CA ALA A 114 14.68 16.77 15.56
C ALA A 114 15.57 16.98 16.78
N ARG A 115 15.32 16.24 17.87
CA ARG A 115 16.12 16.32 19.10
C ARG A 115 17.59 15.95 18.89
N SER A 116 17.84 14.98 18.03
CA SER A 116 19.19 14.47 17.79
C SER A 116 19.97 15.30 16.78
N ASN A 117 19.33 15.74 15.70
CA ASN A 117 20.00 16.30 14.54
C ASN A 117 19.70 17.78 14.30
N HIS A 118 18.48 18.24 14.66
CA HIS A 118 17.96 19.57 14.31
C HIS A 118 17.33 20.25 15.53
N LYS A 119 18.15 20.60 16.50
CA LYS A 119 17.68 21.26 17.73
C LYS A 119 17.01 22.61 17.46
N GLU A 120 17.33 23.23 16.36
CA GLU A 120 16.74 24.49 15.87
C GLU A 120 15.28 24.31 15.37
N TRP A 121 14.82 23.09 15.18
CA TRP A 121 13.40 22.82 14.88
C TRP A 121 12.51 22.82 16.13
N LEU A 122 13.12 22.92 17.29
CA LEU A 122 12.44 22.94 18.57
C LEU A 122 12.44 24.35 19.16
N SER A 123 11.40 24.67 19.94
CA SER A 123 11.35 25.89 20.75
C SER A 123 12.54 25.97 21.74
N ALA A 124 12.79 27.13 22.27
CA ALA A 124 13.86 27.31 23.28
C ALA A 124 13.68 26.41 24.52
N SER A 125 12.45 26.14 24.91
CA SER A 125 12.09 25.21 26.00
C SER A 125 12.11 23.72 25.58
N ARG A 126 12.21 23.45 24.28
CA ARG A 126 12.20 22.10 23.68
C ARG A 126 10.92 21.29 23.92
N ASP A 127 9.85 21.95 24.31
CA ASP A 127 8.54 21.36 24.56
C ASP A 127 7.55 21.55 23.40
N LYS A 128 7.95 22.30 22.37
CA LYS A 128 7.17 22.62 21.18
C LYS A 128 8.07 22.69 19.94
N TRP A 129 7.43 22.74 18.75
CA TRP A 129 8.11 23.08 17.51
C TRP A 129 8.46 24.57 17.49
N ALA A 130 9.55 24.92 16.81
CA ALA A 130 9.98 26.31 16.64
C ALA A 130 8.94 27.14 15.88
N ASP A 131 8.87 28.42 16.18
CA ASP A 131 7.99 29.34 15.47
C ASP A 131 8.37 29.42 13.98
N GLY A 132 7.39 29.58 13.11
CA GLY A 132 7.56 29.60 11.66
C GLY A 132 7.84 28.22 11.03
N LEU A 133 7.89 27.14 11.80
CA LEU A 133 8.25 25.83 11.30
C LEU A 133 7.03 25.05 10.82
N VAL A 134 7.13 24.45 9.62
CA VAL A 134 6.21 23.45 9.10
C VAL A 134 7.02 22.22 8.68
N ILE A 135 6.74 21.04 9.26
CA ILE A 135 7.36 19.78 8.87
C ILE A 135 6.31 18.90 8.21
N LEU A 136 6.62 18.42 7.01
CA LEU A 136 5.89 17.38 6.32
C LEU A 136 6.78 16.14 6.28
N ALA A 137 6.33 15.05 6.90
CA ALA A 137 7.11 13.83 7.00
C ALA A 137 6.39 12.64 6.37
N VAL A 138 7.15 11.73 5.75
CA VAL A 138 6.64 10.46 5.24
C VAL A 138 7.56 9.32 5.67
N SER A 139 6.93 8.19 5.99
CA SER A 139 7.65 6.93 6.16
C SER A 139 7.11 5.94 5.13
N PRO A 140 7.88 5.67 4.06
CA PRO A 140 7.48 4.74 3.01
C PRO A 140 7.21 3.32 3.54
N SER A 141 8.14 2.75 4.30
CA SER A 141 8.05 1.38 4.81
C SER A 141 6.91 1.20 5.82
N TYR A 142 6.60 2.21 6.62
CA TYR A 142 5.49 2.17 7.59
C TYR A 142 4.19 2.75 7.03
N ARG A 143 4.19 3.20 5.79
CA ARG A 143 3.03 3.80 5.11
C ARG A 143 2.36 4.89 5.94
N LYS A 144 3.15 5.82 6.47
CA LYS A 144 2.67 6.90 7.32
C LYS A 144 3.07 8.26 6.78
N VAL A 145 2.15 9.22 6.93
CA VAL A 145 2.38 10.63 6.65
C VAL A 145 2.09 11.45 7.90
N GLY A 146 2.94 12.44 8.19
CA GLY A 146 2.81 13.32 9.34
C GLY A 146 2.96 14.78 8.97
N THR A 147 2.31 15.65 9.75
CA THR A 147 2.36 17.10 9.60
C THR A 147 2.54 17.76 10.97
N TYR A 148 3.52 18.67 11.10
CA TYR A 148 3.87 19.29 12.37
C TYR A 148 4.09 20.78 12.18
N PHE A 149 3.68 21.59 13.18
CA PHE A 149 3.59 23.02 13.05
C PHE A 149 4.10 23.73 14.31
N GLY A 150 4.85 24.81 14.13
CA GLY A 150 5.12 25.82 15.15
C GLY A 150 3.84 26.46 15.67
N GLU A 151 3.86 27.04 16.87
CA GLU A 151 2.65 27.59 17.50
C GLU A 151 2.04 28.76 16.72
N ASP A 152 2.88 29.58 16.12
CA ASP A 152 2.50 30.74 15.30
C ASP A 152 1.94 30.40 13.92
N VAL A 153 2.21 29.17 13.44
CA VAL A 153 1.73 28.63 12.15
C VAL A 153 0.78 27.43 12.32
N LYS A 154 0.31 27.22 13.54
CA LYS A 154 -0.52 26.07 13.93
C LYS A 154 -1.84 26.02 13.18
N VAL A 155 -2.20 24.82 12.72
CA VAL A 155 -3.50 24.52 12.11
C VAL A 155 -4.26 23.50 12.93
N SER A 156 -5.61 23.52 12.86
CA SER A 156 -6.46 22.57 13.60
C SER A 156 -6.24 21.13 13.13
N SER A 157 -6.53 20.15 13.99
CA SER A 157 -6.37 18.71 13.69
C SER A 157 -7.12 18.30 12.42
N SER A 158 -8.33 18.83 12.17
CA SER A 158 -9.09 18.56 10.96
C SER A 158 -8.37 19.06 9.70
N LYS A 159 -7.66 20.19 9.78
CA LYS A 159 -6.87 20.74 8.68
C LYS A 159 -5.59 19.93 8.47
N GLN A 160 -4.95 19.46 9.54
CA GLN A 160 -3.81 18.54 9.46
C GLN A 160 -4.20 17.26 8.72
N SER A 161 -5.35 16.65 9.07
CA SER A 161 -5.88 15.50 8.34
C SER A 161 -6.13 15.80 6.86
N THR A 162 -6.66 16.98 6.54
CA THR A 162 -6.89 17.38 5.14
C THR A 162 -5.58 17.54 4.36
N ILE A 163 -4.52 18.05 5.00
CA ILE A 163 -3.19 18.18 4.40
C ILE A 163 -2.60 16.80 4.13
N GLN A 164 -2.70 15.87 5.09
CA GLN A 164 -2.22 14.50 4.95
C GLN A 164 -2.99 13.75 3.84
N GLU A 165 -4.32 13.89 3.79
CA GLU A 165 -5.16 13.23 2.79
C GLU A 165 -4.83 13.68 1.36
N ALA A 166 -4.41 14.93 1.17
CA ALA A 166 -4.02 15.45 -0.15
C ALA A 166 -2.84 14.68 -0.79
N ALA A 167 -2.01 14.04 0.02
CA ALA A 167 -0.81 13.31 -0.42
C ALA A 167 -1.01 11.79 -0.56
N LYS A 168 -2.03 11.22 0.08
CA LYS A 168 -2.14 9.77 0.24
C LYS A 168 -2.27 8.99 -1.06
N ASP A 169 -2.98 9.51 -2.05
CA ASP A 169 -3.16 8.82 -3.33
C ASP A 169 -1.84 8.72 -4.11
N ASP A 170 -1.03 9.79 -4.08
CA ASP A 170 0.29 9.80 -4.68
C ASP A 170 1.24 8.84 -3.91
N PHE A 171 1.19 8.81 -2.58
CA PHE A 171 1.99 7.89 -1.77
C PHE A 171 1.61 6.41 -1.99
N ARG A 172 0.33 6.09 -2.15
CA ARG A 172 -0.13 4.72 -2.48
C ARG A 172 0.41 4.24 -3.82
N SER A 173 0.64 5.17 -4.76
CA SER A 173 1.23 4.86 -6.07
C SER A 173 2.75 4.98 -6.12
N GLY A 174 3.41 5.24 -4.98
CA GLY A 174 4.86 5.37 -4.90
C GLY A 174 5.42 6.71 -5.41
N GLU A 175 4.57 7.68 -5.67
CA GLU A 175 4.94 9.02 -6.18
C GLU A 175 5.27 9.96 -4.99
N TRP A 176 6.36 9.65 -4.27
CA TRP A 176 6.68 10.28 -2.98
C TRP A 176 6.87 11.79 -3.06
N SER A 177 7.64 12.25 -4.04
CA SER A 177 7.89 13.68 -4.25
C SER A 177 6.62 14.44 -4.62
N GLN A 178 5.77 13.82 -5.46
CA GLN A 178 4.51 14.42 -5.88
C GLN A 178 3.53 14.52 -4.70
N GLY A 179 3.44 13.48 -3.87
CA GLY A 179 2.63 13.50 -2.66
C GLY A 179 3.07 14.59 -1.68
N MET A 180 4.38 14.75 -1.46
CA MET A 180 4.90 15.84 -0.63
C MET A 180 4.57 17.21 -1.20
N LEU A 181 4.63 17.39 -2.52
CA LEU A 181 4.24 18.64 -3.16
C LEU A 181 2.75 18.94 -2.94
N GLN A 182 1.87 17.95 -3.04
CA GLN A 182 0.44 18.12 -2.74
C GLN A 182 0.20 18.48 -1.28
N ALA A 183 0.90 17.84 -0.35
CA ALA A 183 0.82 18.16 1.08
C ALA A 183 1.27 19.61 1.35
N ALA A 184 2.37 20.07 0.75
CA ALA A 184 2.88 21.43 0.91
C ALA A 184 1.91 22.47 0.34
N GLN A 185 1.36 22.23 -0.83
CA GLN A 185 0.33 23.08 -1.43
C GLN A 185 -0.94 23.15 -0.59
N ALA A 186 -1.33 22.02 0.04
CA ALA A 186 -2.44 22.00 0.98
C ALA A 186 -2.11 22.76 2.27
N ALA A 187 -0.88 22.62 2.82
CA ALA A 187 -0.44 23.33 4.01
C ALA A 187 -0.46 24.85 3.80
N ALA A 188 0.01 25.33 2.64
CA ALA A 188 0.02 26.75 2.29
C ALA A 188 -1.37 27.42 2.33
N LYS A 189 -2.44 26.64 2.10
CA LYS A 189 -3.82 27.13 2.18
C LYS A 189 -4.30 27.37 3.61
N TYR A 190 -3.77 26.60 4.57
CA TYR A 190 -4.30 26.55 5.94
C TYR A 190 -3.40 27.26 6.95
N VAL A 191 -2.12 27.46 6.65
CA VAL A 191 -1.23 28.24 7.51
C VAL A 191 -1.76 29.67 7.61
N PRO A 192 -2.02 30.19 8.84
CA PRO A 192 -2.58 31.54 9.03
C PRO A 192 -1.60 32.62 8.59
N ASP A 193 -2.09 33.82 8.41
CA ASP A 193 -1.22 35.02 8.28
C ASP A 193 -0.71 35.47 9.66
N SER A 194 0.30 36.31 9.68
CA SER A 194 0.92 36.86 10.89
C SER A 194 -0.05 37.65 11.82
N SER A 195 -1.27 37.93 11.37
CA SER A 195 -2.32 38.60 12.15
C SER A 195 -3.31 37.64 12.79
N GLY A 196 -3.13 36.32 12.60
CA GLY A 196 -3.99 35.27 13.17
C GLY A 196 -5.37 35.17 12.51
N HIS A 197 -5.62 35.89 11.44
CA HIS A 197 -6.86 35.78 10.68
C HIS A 197 -6.71 34.69 9.61
N GLY A 198 -7.21 33.49 9.90
CA GLY A 198 -7.48 32.51 8.87
C GLY A 198 -8.51 33.09 7.88
N GLY A 199 -8.09 33.29 6.64
CA GLY A 199 -8.92 33.94 5.64
C GLY A 199 -10.21 33.20 5.33
N GLU A 200 -11.28 33.64 5.90
CA GLU A 200 -12.65 33.19 5.65
C GLU A 200 -13.57 34.31 5.20
N ASP A 201 -13.27 35.41 4.69
CA ASP A 201 -14.27 36.34 4.15
C ASP A 201 -13.69 37.26 3.06
N SER A 202 -13.53 36.76 1.83
CA SER A 202 -13.65 37.58 0.63
C SER A 202 -14.01 36.75 -0.59
N VAL A 203 -15.29 36.66 -0.81
CA VAL A 203 -15.95 36.15 -2.00
C VAL A 203 -16.25 37.36 -2.90
N PRO A 204 -15.65 37.54 -4.05
CA PRO A 204 -15.97 36.90 -5.31
C PRO A 204 -14.83 36.60 -6.34
N PRO A 205 -13.61 37.14 -6.31
CA PRO A 205 -12.60 36.72 -7.30
C PRO A 205 -12.14 35.28 -7.08
N PHE A 206 -12.31 34.78 -5.86
CA PHE A 206 -11.97 33.42 -5.45
C PHE A 206 -12.71 32.33 -6.25
N TYR A 207 -14.00 32.51 -6.56
CA TYR A 207 -14.75 31.49 -7.33
C TYR A 207 -14.22 31.28 -8.73
N SER A 208 -13.79 32.35 -9.40
CA SER A 208 -13.23 32.29 -10.76
C SER A 208 -11.90 31.56 -10.75
N PHE A 209 -11.06 31.76 -9.73
CA PHE A 209 -9.79 31.09 -9.56
C PHE A 209 -9.98 29.61 -9.18
N VAL A 210 -10.96 29.31 -8.32
CA VAL A 210 -11.35 27.93 -7.96
C VAL A 210 -11.85 27.16 -9.19
N LEU A 211 -12.67 27.80 -10.06
CA LEU A 211 -13.14 27.18 -11.29
C LEU A 211 -12.01 26.91 -12.30
N LEU A 212 -11.04 27.81 -12.38
CA LEU A 212 -9.86 27.64 -13.23
C LEU A 212 -8.99 26.49 -12.73
N ILE A 213 -8.72 26.46 -11.41
CA ILE A 213 -7.98 25.35 -10.77
C ILE A 213 -8.74 24.04 -10.93
N ALA A 214 -10.05 24.02 -10.71
CA ALA A 214 -10.87 22.84 -10.90
C ALA A 214 -10.86 22.33 -12.34
N GLY A 215 -10.91 23.26 -13.32
CA GLY A 215 -10.78 22.93 -14.74
C GLY A 215 -9.41 22.37 -15.09
N ALA A 216 -8.34 23.00 -14.59
CA ALA A 216 -6.96 22.55 -14.79
C ALA A 216 -6.72 21.20 -14.09
N ALA A 217 -7.15 21.05 -12.84
CA ALA A 217 -7.03 19.79 -12.09
C ALA A 217 -7.78 18.65 -12.78
N ASN A 218 -8.98 18.91 -13.33
CA ASN A 218 -9.74 17.90 -14.08
C ASN A 218 -9.05 17.52 -15.39
N LEU A 219 -8.40 18.45 -16.08
CA LEU A 219 -7.57 18.16 -17.26
C LEU A 219 -6.34 17.35 -16.89
N LEU A 220 -5.60 17.75 -15.87
CA LEU A 220 -4.43 17.02 -15.36
C LEU A 220 -4.82 15.60 -14.95
N ARG A 221 -5.95 15.46 -14.23
CA ARG A 221 -6.50 14.13 -13.92
C ARG A 221 -6.81 13.33 -15.19
N GLY A 222 -7.33 13.96 -16.23
CA GLY A 222 -7.56 13.31 -17.51
C GLY A 222 -6.26 12.81 -18.17
N PHE A 223 -5.19 13.60 -18.14
CA PHE A 223 -3.89 13.19 -18.67
C PHE A 223 -3.24 12.09 -17.83
N ARG A 224 -3.36 12.14 -16.50
CA ARG A 224 -2.92 11.05 -15.60
C ARG A 224 -3.66 9.75 -15.93
N LEU A 225 -4.98 9.78 -16.05
CA LEU A 225 -5.78 8.63 -16.47
C LEU A 225 -5.33 8.07 -17.81
N ARG A 226 -5.02 8.96 -18.79
CA ARG A 226 -4.50 8.53 -20.08
C ARG A 226 -3.14 7.82 -19.94
N SER A 227 -2.23 8.38 -19.16
CA SER A 227 -0.91 7.77 -18.93
C SER A 227 -1.06 6.41 -18.29
N SER A 228 -1.86 6.32 -17.21
CA SER A 228 -2.18 5.07 -16.53
C SER A 228 -2.85 4.04 -17.46
N THR A 229 -3.88 4.44 -18.21
CA THR A 229 -4.55 3.56 -19.17
C THR A 229 -3.58 2.99 -20.21
N LYS A 230 -2.69 3.84 -20.76
CA LYS A 230 -1.69 3.39 -21.73
C LYS A 230 -0.68 2.41 -21.13
N ARG A 231 -0.26 2.66 -19.89
CA ARG A 231 0.62 1.76 -19.14
C ARG A 231 -0.08 0.43 -18.91
N ASN A 232 -1.27 0.45 -18.32
CA ASN A 232 -2.05 -0.75 -18.04
C ASN A 232 -2.27 -1.60 -19.29
N LEU A 233 -2.67 -0.99 -20.42
CA LEU A 233 -2.87 -1.72 -21.67
C LEU A 233 -1.58 -2.30 -22.25
N ARG A 234 -0.44 -1.64 -22.07
CA ARG A 234 0.85 -2.16 -22.52
C ARG A 234 1.28 -3.36 -21.68
N GLU A 235 1.17 -3.26 -20.37
CA GLU A 235 1.49 -4.35 -19.43
C GLU A 235 0.53 -5.52 -19.64
N ALA A 236 -0.77 -5.26 -19.69
CA ALA A 236 -1.77 -6.28 -20.02
C ALA A 236 -1.46 -6.99 -21.33
N ARG A 237 -1.00 -6.26 -22.34
CA ARG A 237 -0.62 -6.86 -23.63
C ARG A 237 0.58 -7.76 -23.52
N ALA A 238 1.59 -7.34 -22.79
CA ALA A 238 2.80 -8.14 -22.56
C ALA A 238 2.45 -9.49 -21.89
N HIS A 239 1.68 -9.45 -20.79
CA HIS A 239 1.24 -10.67 -20.12
C HIS A 239 0.30 -11.52 -20.99
N TRP A 240 -0.62 -10.89 -21.72
CA TRP A 240 -1.53 -11.61 -22.63
C TRP A 240 -0.81 -12.38 -23.73
N ASP A 241 0.20 -11.75 -24.33
CA ASP A 241 1.01 -12.39 -25.40
C ASP A 241 1.79 -13.59 -24.85
N VAL A 242 2.30 -13.54 -23.60
CA VAL A 242 2.94 -14.67 -22.91
C VAL A 242 1.92 -15.78 -22.63
N VAL A 243 0.78 -15.44 -22.01
CA VAL A 243 -0.29 -16.41 -21.69
C VAL A 243 -0.80 -17.12 -22.94
N GLN A 244 -0.96 -16.41 -24.05
CA GLN A 244 -1.35 -17.04 -25.33
C GLN A 244 -0.29 -18.00 -25.84
N ALA A 245 0.99 -17.63 -25.73
CA ALA A 245 2.10 -18.48 -26.18
C ALA A 245 2.23 -19.73 -25.31
N ASP A 246 2.06 -19.58 -24.00
CA ASP A 246 2.29 -20.63 -23.01
C ASP A 246 1.05 -21.48 -22.66
N ARG A 247 -0.12 -21.12 -23.21
CA ARG A 247 -1.38 -21.80 -22.92
C ARG A 247 -1.29 -23.34 -23.03
N TYR A 248 -0.72 -23.83 -24.12
CA TYR A 248 -0.59 -25.28 -24.32
C TYR A 248 0.39 -25.91 -23.35
N ARG A 249 1.46 -25.19 -23.00
CA ARG A 249 2.44 -25.60 -21.98
C ARG A 249 1.79 -25.68 -20.60
N ALA A 250 0.98 -24.68 -20.24
CA ALA A 250 0.24 -24.64 -18.97
C ALA A 250 -0.76 -25.81 -18.86
N GLU A 251 -1.48 -26.10 -19.95
CA GLU A 251 -2.41 -27.25 -20.03
C GLU A 251 -1.67 -28.58 -19.86
N GLN A 252 -0.54 -28.77 -20.53
CA GLN A 252 0.29 -29.96 -20.40
C GLN A 252 0.92 -30.06 -19.01
N ALA A 253 1.41 -28.98 -18.46
CA ALA A 253 1.97 -28.93 -17.12
C ALA A 253 0.91 -29.33 -16.07
N PHE A 254 -0.28 -28.73 -16.13
CA PHE A 254 -1.38 -29.10 -15.25
C PHE A 254 -1.80 -30.56 -15.37
N ALA A 255 -1.92 -31.07 -16.59
CA ALA A 255 -2.24 -32.47 -16.84
C ALA A 255 -1.13 -33.43 -16.36
N GLY A 256 0.12 -32.96 -16.36
CA GLY A 256 1.30 -33.69 -15.89
C GLY A 256 1.49 -33.67 -14.38
N ILE A 257 0.72 -32.89 -13.62
CA ILE A 257 0.74 -32.93 -12.16
C ILE A 257 0.17 -34.28 -11.70
N GLY A 258 1.03 -35.13 -11.13
CA GLY A 258 0.67 -36.41 -10.59
C GLY A 258 -0.22 -36.32 -9.35
N ASP A 259 0.02 -37.21 -8.38
CA ASP A 259 -0.61 -37.09 -7.07
C ASP A 259 -0.02 -35.85 -6.33
N ALA A 260 -0.86 -34.89 -6.05
CA ALA A 260 -0.54 -33.65 -5.31
C ALA A 260 -1.32 -33.56 -3.99
N GLY A 261 -1.98 -34.65 -3.56
CA GLY A 261 -2.71 -34.72 -2.29
C GLY A 261 -3.70 -33.55 -2.13
N LYS A 262 -3.70 -32.92 -0.97
CA LYS A 262 -4.57 -31.77 -0.65
C LYS A 262 -4.33 -30.54 -1.57
N TYR A 263 -3.12 -30.40 -2.12
CA TYR A 263 -2.77 -29.26 -2.99
C TYR A 263 -3.44 -29.37 -4.37
N LYS A 264 -3.82 -30.57 -4.79
CA LYS A 264 -4.48 -30.82 -6.08
C LYS A 264 -5.75 -30.00 -6.24
N THR A 265 -6.59 -29.96 -5.20
CA THR A 265 -7.85 -29.20 -5.23
C THR A 265 -7.60 -27.69 -5.46
N GLY A 266 -6.60 -27.11 -4.79
CA GLY A 266 -6.23 -25.71 -4.99
C GLY A 266 -5.70 -25.43 -6.39
N LEU A 267 -4.88 -26.32 -6.94
CA LEU A 267 -4.37 -26.23 -8.31
C LEU A 267 -5.49 -26.40 -9.35
N GLU A 268 -6.44 -27.31 -9.13
CA GLU A 268 -7.62 -27.48 -10.00
C GLU A 268 -8.51 -26.22 -10.02
N MET A 269 -8.67 -25.55 -8.88
CA MET A 269 -9.46 -24.32 -8.84
C MET A 269 -8.74 -23.18 -9.55
N ARG A 270 -7.42 -23.03 -9.34
CA ARG A 270 -6.60 -22.04 -10.08
C ARG A 270 -6.66 -22.32 -11.59
N TYR A 271 -6.60 -23.57 -12.01
CA TYR A 271 -6.67 -23.93 -13.42
C TYR A 271 -8.05 -23.63 -14.03
N LYS A 272 -9.15 -23.94 -13.35
CA LYS A 272 -10.49 -23.57 -13.81
C LYS A 272 -10.66 -22.07 -13.92
N ARG A 273 -10.12 -21.32 -12.95
CA ARG A 273 -10.11 -19.87 -13.01
C ARG A 273 -9.27 -19.35 -14.18
N TYR A 274 -8.06 -19.86 -14.35
CA TYR A 274 -7.22 -19.54 -15.51
C TYR A 274 -7.96 -19.73 -16.83
N GLN A 275 -8.71 -20.82 -16.99
CA GLN A 275 -9.52 -21.05 -18.17
C GLN A 275 -10.66 -20.03 -18.33
N SER A 276 -11.34 -19.67 -17.25
CA SER A 276 -12.39 -18.65 -17.25
C SER A 276 -11.82 -17.27 -17.57
N ASP A 277 -10.74 -16.89 -16.91
CA ASP A 277 -10.06 -15.61 -17.11
C ASP A 277 -9.52 -15.46 -18.52
N PHE A 278 -9.06 -16.54 -19.15
CA PHE A 278 -8.63 -16.53 -20.54
C PHE A 278 -9.76 -16.15 -21.50
N VAL A 279 -10.95 -16.71 -21.28
CA VAL A 279 -12.13 -16.37 -22.12
C VAL A 279 -12.58 -14.93 -21.87
N GLU A 280 -12.55 -14.48 -20.62
CA GLU A 280 -12.99 -13.13 -20.26
C GLU A 280 -11.98 -12.06 -20.71
N ALA A 281 -10.68 -12.29 -20.53
CA ALA A 281 -9.66 -11.39 -21.04
C ALA A 281 -9.74 -11.21 -22.56
N GLY A 282 -10.01 -12.29 -23.29
CA GLY A 282 -10.26 -12.21 -24.74
C GLY A 282 -11.45 -11.28 -25.09
N LYS A 283 -12.57 -11.41 -24.36
CA LYS A 283 -13.73 -10.52 -24.54
C LYS A 283 -13.41 -9.07 -24.16
N GLU A 284 -12.70 -8.86 -23.06
CA GLU A 284 -12.30 -7.53 -22.62
C GLU A 284 -11.36 -6.86 -23.64
N TRP A 285 -10.42 -7.60 -24.23
CA TRP A 285 -9.59 -7.10 -25.33
C TRP A 285 -10.41 -6.67 -26.53
N ASP A 286 -11.39 -7.47 -26.93
CA ASP A 286 -12.28 -7.14 -28.05
C ASP A 286 -13.15 -5.90 -27.76
N GLU A 287 -13.62 -5.76 -26.50
CA GLU A 287 -14.42 -4.62 -26.07
C GLU A 287 -13.60 -3.32 -25.97
N ILE A 288 -12.36 -3.38 -25.47
CA ILE A 288 -11.47 -2.23 -25.36
C ILE A 288 -10.97 -1.81 -26.75
N GLY A 289 -10.60 -2.76 -27.58
CA GLY A 289 -10.07 -2.56 -28.93
C GLY A 289 -8.91 -1.57 -28.96
N ASN A 290 -8.93 -0.64 -29.93
CA ASN A 290 -7.95 0.44 -30.05
C ASN A 290 -8.55 1.77 -29.56
N PRO A 291 -8.38 2.13 -28.29
CA PRO A 291 -9.04 3.31 -27.74
C PRO A 291 -8.46 4.61 -28.30
N THR A 292 -9.36 5.49 -28.68
CA THR A 292 -9.03 6.85 -29.14
C THR A 292 -8.51 7.71 -28.00
N PHE A 293 -7.88 8.85 -28.33
CA PHE A 293 -7.42 9.82 -27.34
C PHE A 293 -8.50 10.17 -26.30
N LEU A 294 -9.71 10.48 -26.76
CA LEU A 294 -10.81 10.89 -25.87
C LEU A 294 -11.29 9.75 -24.95
N GLN A 295 -11.29 8.53 -25.42
CA GLN A 295 -11.64 7.37 -24.60
C GLN A 295 -10.62 7.14 -23.48
N THR A 296 -9.33 7.38 -23.74
CA THR A 296 -8.26 7.23 -22.73
C THR A 296 -8.30 8.27 -21.61
N LEU A 297 -9.08 9.34 -21.73
CA LEU A 297 -9.34 10.30 -20.65
C LEU A 297 -10.44 9.82 -19.67
N SER A 298 -11.09 8.69 -19.95
CA SER A 298 -12.19 8.16 -19.15
C SER A 298 -11.69 7.31 -17.98
N ALA A 299 -12.18 7.60 -16.77
CA ALA A 299 -11.91 6.75 -15.60
C ALA A 299 -12.45 5.32 -15.80
N ALA A 300 -13.57 5.15 -16.52
CA ALA A 300 -14.13 3.82 -16.79
C ALA A 300 -13.19 2.96 -17.66
N LEU A 301 -12.52 3.57 -18.65
CA LEU A 301 -11.52 2.83 -19.44
C LEU A 301 -10.25 2.57 -18.65
N ASN A 302 -9.84 3.53 -17.79
CA ASN A 302 -8.69 3.31 -16.92
C ASN A 302 -8.92 2.14 -15.98
N ASN A 303 -10.09 2.05 -15.36
CA ASN A 303 -10.44 0.92 -14.49
C ASN A 303 -10.50 -0.40 -15.28
N ALA A 304 -11.19 -0.42 -16.43
CA ALA A 304 -11.24 -1.62 -17.27
C ALA A 304 -9.84 -2.07 -17.74
N SER A 305 -8.95 -1.13 -18.05
CA SER A 305 -7.56 -1.47 -18.41
C SER A 305 -6.74 -1.97 -17.22
N ALA A 306 -7.01 -1.48 -16.01
CA ALA A 306 -6.38 -1.97 -14.79
C ALA A 306 -6.87 -3.39 -14.45
N ASP A 307 -8.17 -3.64 -14.54
CA ASP A 307 -8.77 -4.95 -14.34
C ASP A 307 -8.21 -5.98 -15.33
N LEU A 308 -8.11 -5.60 -16.62
CA LEU A 308 -7.53 -6.45 -17.65
C LEU A 308 -6.04 -6.72 -17.38
N ARG A 309 -5.26 -5.71 -16.96
CA ARG A 309 -3.86 -5.90 -16.59
C ARG A 309 -3.72 -6.89 -15.45
N GLN A 310 -4.48 -6.69 -14.38
CA GLN A 310 -4.45 -7.56 -13.19
C GLN A 310 -4.85 -8.99 -13.57
N ARG A 311 -5.88 -9.17 -14.41
CA ARG A 311 -6.32 -10.48 -14.88
C ARG A 311 -5.23 -11.19 -15.68
N THR A 312 -4.63 -10.50 -16.67
CA THR A 312 -3.57 -11.08 -17.51
C THR A 312 -2.31 -11.39 -16.71
N GLU A 313 -1.92 -10.54 -15.76
CA GLU A 313 -0.81 -10.77 -14.84
C GLU A 313 -1.08 -11.99 -13.93
N SER A 314 -2.29 -12.13 -13.40
CA SER A 314 -2.69 -13.29 -12.58
C SER A 314 -2.67 -14.59 -13.38
N MET A 315 -3.02 -14.55 -14.67
CA MET A 315 -2.95 -15.72 -15.55
C MET A 315 -1.51 -16.13 -15.86
N ASP A 316 -0.64 -15.15 -16.15
CA ASP A 316 0.79 -15.36 -16.39
C ASP A 316 1.47 -15.96 -15.14
N ALA A 317 1.11 -15.46 -13.94
CA ALA A 317 1.55 -16.05 -12.69
C ALA A 317 1.01 -17.49 -12.47
N SER A 318 -0.20 -17.78 -12.94
CA SER A 318 -0.83 -19.09 -12.74
C SER A 318 -0.24 -20.17 -13.63
N ASP A 319 0.11 -19.86 -14.89
CA ASP A 319 0.73 -20.84 -15.79
C ASP A 319 2.15 -21.22 -15.33
N ASP A 320 2.93 -20.25 -14.82
CA ASP A 320 4.19 -20.48 -14.13
C ASP A 320 4.00 -21.40 -12.92
N THR A 321 2.90 -21.22 -12.16
CA THR A 321 2.60 -22.06 -10.99
C THR A 321 2.27 -23.50 -11.38
N PHE A 322 1.56 -23.72 -12.48
CA PHE A 322 1.29 -25.09 -12.97
C PHE A 322 2.57 -25.78 -13.42
N ALA A 323 3.45 -25.05 -14.11
CA ALA A 323 4.76 -25.57 -14.50
C ALA A 323 5.62 -25.91 -13.26
N ALA A 324 5.68 -25.01 -12.28
CA ALA A 324 6.38 -25.24 -11.02
C ALA A 324 5.81 -26.42 -10.24
N ALA A 325 4.49 -26.55 -10.16
CA ALA A 325 3.83 -27.67 -9.48
C ALA A 325 4.15 -29.01 -10.17
N ALA A 326 4.08 -29.07 -11.49
CA ALA A 326 4.47 -30.27 -12.23
C ALA A 326 5.93 -30.63 -12.01
N GLU A 327 6.83 -29.64 -12.03
CA GLU A 327 8.25 -29.83 -11.78
C GLU A 327 8.53 -30.35 -10.36
N PHE A 328 7.84 -29.78 -9.36
CA PHE A 328 8.04 -30.16 -7.95
C PHE A 328 7.46 -31.55 -7.63
N PHE A 329 6.21 -31.80 -7.98
CA PHE A 329 5.56 -33.08 -7.62
C PHE A 329 6.17 -34.26 -8.36
N ASN A 330 6.76 -34.06 -9.52
CA ASN A 330 7.45 -35.11 -10.27
C ASN A 330 8.97 -35.15 -10.01
N LEU A 331 9.49 -34.31 -9.13
CA LEU A 331 10.93 -34.14 -8.85
C LEU A 331 11.76 -33.96 -10.16
N GLY A 332 11.25 -33.13 -11.07
CA GLY A 332 11.92 -32.80 -12.31
C GLY A 332 13.23 -32.02 -12.10
N ALA A 333 13.90 -31.60 -13.17
CA ALA A 333 15.24 -31.00 -13.07
C ALA A 333 15.28 -29.69 -12.25
N GLY A 334 14.19 -28.90 -12.25
CA GLY A 334 14.05 -27.61 -11.56
C GLY A 334 13.38 -27.67 -10.19
N TRP A 335 13.07 -28.85 -9.65
CA TRP A 335 12.32 -28.96 -8.39
C TRP A 335 12.98 -28.22 -7.22
N VAL A 336 14.31 -28.11 -7.21
CA VAL A 336 15.05 -27.42 -6.14
C VAL A 336 14.71 -25.91 -6.10
N ASP A 337 14.64 -25.27 -7.26
CA ASP A 337 14.31 -23.86 -7.35
C ASP A 337 12.87 -23.59 -6.88
N VAL A 338 11.96 -24.52 -7.20
CA VAL A 338 10.58 -24.46 -6.70
C VAL A 338 10.55 -24.62 -5.19
N TRP A 339 11.26 -25.62 -4.65
CA TRP A 339 11.38 -25.83 -3.21
C TRP A 339 11.89 -24.58 -2.49
N MET A 340 12.94 -23.93 -3.03
CA MET A 340 13.50 -22.70 -2.44
C MET A 340 12.47 -21.56 -2.39
N LYS A 341 11.60 -21.45 -3.38
CA LYS A 341 10.50 -20.46 -3.37
C LYS A 341 9.44 -20.79 -2.32
N GLU A 342 9.14 -22.06 -2.11
CA GLU A 342 8.15 -22.51 -1.11
C GLU A 342 8.64 -22.31 0.33
N ILE A 343 9.92 -22.53 0.61
CA ILE A 343 10.47 -22.36 1.97
C ILE A 343 10.74 -20.90 2.34
N GLY A 344 11.02 -20.04 1.37
CA GLY A 344 11.45 -18.65 1.62
C GLY A 344 10.52 -17.89 2.59
N PRO A 345 9.22 -17.82 2.33
CA PRO A 345 8.29 -17.15 3.23
C PRO A 345 8.21 -17.75 4.63
N VAL A 346 8.38 -19.07 4.75
CA VAL A 346 8.35 -19.76 6.06
C VAL A 346 9.60 -19.45 6.88
N MET A 347 10.74 -19.35 6.21
CA MET A 347 12.00 -18.97 6.86
C MET A 347 11.93 -17.53 7.37
N GLU A 348 11.43 -16.59 6.55
CA GLU A 348 11.20 -15.21 6.96
C GLU A 348 10.26 -15.12 8.17
N ASP A 349 9.15 -15.87 8.18
CA ASP A 349 8.24 -15.90 9.32
C ASP A 349 8.91 -16.45 10.60
N LEU A 350 9.77 -17.45 10.49
CA LEU A 350 10.53 -17.95 11.63
C LEU A 350 11.52 -16.90 12.17
N GLU A 351 12.19 -16.15 11.29
CA GLU A 351 13.07 -15.06 11.67
C GLU A 351 12.28 -13.92 12.36
N VAL A 352 11.15 -13.50 11.78
CA VAL A 352 10.26 -12.49 12.37
C VAL A 352 9.72 -12.95 13.73
N LEU A 353 9.39 -14.26 13.88
CA LEU A 353 8.99 -14.80 15.19
C LEU A 353 10.11 -14.67 16.22
N CYS A 354 11.34 -14.99 15.85
CA CYS A 354 12.50 -14.87 16.75
C CYS A 354 12.71 -13.41 17.20
N GLU A 355 12.59 -12.45 16.29
CA GLU A 355 12.68 -11.02 16.61
C GLU A 355 11.52 -10.56 17.50
N LEU A 356 10.30 -10.96 17.17
CA LEU A 356 9.09 -10.60 17.92
C LEU A 356 9.18 -11.12 19.36
N VAL A 357 9.49 -12.40 19.56
CA VAL A 357 9.53 -12.99 20.90
C VAL A 357 10.66 -12.40 21.74
N THR A 358 11.78 -12.06 21.12
CA THR A 358 12.91 -11.41 21.81
C THR A 358 12.51 -10.03 22.30
N SER A 359 11.98 -9.18 21.41
CA SER A 359 11.57 -7.81 21.78
C SER A 359 10.47 -7.79 22.84
N VAL A 360 9.45 -8.64 22.68
CA VAL A 360 8.33 -8.72 23.65
C VAL A 360 8.78 -9.24 25.00
N SER A 361 9.64 -10.25 25.05
CA SER A 361 10.13 -10.82 26.32
C SER A 361 11.04 -9.87 27.09
N GLU A 362 11.85 -9.08 26.38
CA GLU A 362 12.67 -8.01 26.98
C GLU A 362 11.80 -6.92 27.59
N GLU A 363 10.73 -6.53 26.91
CA GLU A 363 9.78 -5.54 27.39
C GLU A 363 9.00 -6.03 28.62
N MET A 364 8.53 -7.28 28.61
CA MET A 364 7.83 -7.87 29.75
C MET A 364 8.75 -8.07 30.97
N GLY A 365 10.03 -8.35 30.76
CA GLY A 365 11.06 -8.46 31.81
C GLY A 365 10.80 -9.53 32.88
N THR A 366 9.84 -10.43 32.69
CA THR A 366 9.47 -11.45 33.66
C THR A 366 10.22 -12.77 33.43
N PRO A 367 10.53 -13.55 34.47
CA PRO A 367 11.19 -14.86 34.31
C PRO A 367 10.41 -15.82 33.43
N ASP A 368 9.07 -15.72 33.42
CA ASP A 368 8.20 -16.56 32.60
C ASP A 368 8.27 -16.17 31.12
N ALA A 369 8.32 -14.86 30.81
CA ALA A 369 8.53 -14.37 29.47
C ALA A 369 9.88 -14.79 28.89
N ILE A 370 10.94 -14.74 29.70
CA ILE A 370 12.29 -15.18 29.32
C ILE A 370 12.30 -16.69 29.00
N ARG A 371 11.68 -17.52 29.84
CA ARG A 371 11.58 -18.95 29.57
C ARG A 371 10.78 -19.23 28.28
N GLY A 372 9.64 -18.57 28.12
CA GLY A 372 8.82 -18.72 26.91
C GLY A 372 9.58 -18.29 25.65
N ARG A 373 10.38 -17.24 25.72
CA ARG A 373 11.28 -16.83 24.64
C ARG A 373 12.25 -17.98 24.29
N ASP A 374 12.94 -18.52 25.28
CA ASP A 374 13.97 -19.54 25.06
C ASP A 374 13.36 -20.80 24.44
N GLU A 375 12.15 -21.21 24.87
CA GLU A 375 11.40 -22.31 24.27
C GLU A 375 11.04 -22.04 22.79
N ILE A 376 10.56 -20.83 22.48
CA ILE A 376 10.19 -20.46 21.12
C ILE A 376 11.41 -20.36 20.22
N LEU A 377 12.51 -19.77 20.68
CA LEU A 377 13.78 -19.72 19.93
C LEU A 377 14.34 -21.11 19.65
N GLN A 378 14.29 -22.00 20.64
CA GLN A 378 14.70 -23.40 20.46
C GLN A 378 13.81 -24.11 19.44
N TRP A 379 12.50 -23.94 19.53
CA TRP A 379 11.55 -24.51 18.58
C TRP A 379 11.83 -23.99 17.16
N SER A 380 11.97 -22.67 16.98
CA SER A 380 12.26 -22.04 15.69
C SER A 380 13.55 -22.59 15.07
N SER A 381 14.62 -22.72 15.87
CA SER A 381 15.89 -23.30 15.41
C SER A 381 15.72 -24.75 14.94
N GLN A 382 14.92 -25.54 15.66
CA GLN A 382 14.61 -26.93 15.25
C GLN A 382 13.82 -26.96 13.93
N GLN A 383 12.88 -26.03 13.73
CA GLN A 383 12.11 -25.97 12.48
C GLN A 383 13.00 -25.55 11.30
N MET A 384 13.91 -24.58 11.46
CA MET A 384 14.87 -24.21 10.42
C MET A 384 15.75 -25.41 10.02
N ALA A 385 16.29 -26.12 11.00
CA ALA A 385 17.06 -27.35 10.75
C ALA A 385 16.23 -28.45 10.07
N LEU A 386 14.94 -28.57 10.42
CA LEU A 386 14.03 -29.50 9.75
C LEU A 386 13.84 -29.13 8.28
N ILE A 387 13.59 -27.85 7.97
CA ILE A 387 13.45 -27.36 6.59
C ILE A 387 14.68 -27.72 5.75
N ASP A 388 15.88 -27.48 6.28
CA ASP A 388 17.13 -27.86 5.60
C ASP A 388 17.20 -29.37 5.34
N SER A 389 16.81 -30.20 6.32
CA SER A 389 16.81 -31.66 6.18
C SER A 389 15.79 -32.15 5.15
N LEU A 390 14.64 -31.49 5.01
CA LEU A 390 13.60 -31.86 4.05
C LEU A 390 14.10 -31.84 2.61
N LYS A 391 14.95 -30.87 2.25
CA LYS A 391 15.57 -30.79 0.92
C LYS A 391 16.42 -32.03 0.62
N GLU A 392 17.21 -32.45 1.59
CA GLU A 392 18.04 -33.66 1.42
C GLU A 392 17.19 -34.96 1.35
N GLN A 393 16.12 -35.02 2.16
CA GLN A 393 15.20 -36.14 2.14
C GLN A 393 14.46 -36.24 0.81
N LEU A 394 14.00 -35.11 0.24
CA LEU A 394 13.40 -35.07 -1.10
C LEU A 394 14.39 -35.59 -2.16
N ALA A 395 15.63 -35.09 -2.14
CA ALA A 395 16.66 -35.53 -3.09
C ALA A 395 16.97 -37.03 -3.03
N LYS A 396 16.85 -37.65 -1.86
CA LYS A 396 17.13 -39.05 -1.61
C LYS A 396 15.87 -39.96 -1.73
N GLY A 397 14.71 -39.35 -1.99
CA GLY A 397 13.42 -40.08 -1.98
C GLY A 397 12.97 -40.57 -0.59
N GLY A 398 13.53 -39.95 0.47
CA GLY A 398 13.17 -40.28 1.87
C GLY A 398 11.84 -39.64 2.32
N ILE A 399 11.35 -38.65 1.59
CA ILE A 399 10.05 -38.02 1.80
C ILE A 399 9.41 -37.71 0.45
N THR A 400 8.08 -37.74 0.38
CA THR A 400 7.35 -37.34 -0.83
C THR A 400 7.23 -35.81 -0.91
N PRO A 401 7.12 -35.20 -2.10
CA PRO A 401 6.84 -33.78 -2.25
C PRO A 401 5.63 -33.31 -1.46
N ILE A 402 4.54 -34.08 -1.43
CA ILE A 402 3.34 -33.80 -0.65
C ILE A 402 3.68 -33.65 0.83
N ALA A 403 4.33 -34.69 1.40
CA ALA A 403 4.66 -34.72 2.82
C ALA A 403 5.64 -33.59 3.20
N ALA A 404 6.55 -33.21 2.30
CA ALA A 404 7.44 -32.08 2.52
C ALA A 404 6.68 -30.74 2.59
N LEU A 405 5.74 -30.49 1.69
CA LEU A 405 4.89 -29.28 1.75
C LEU A 405 3.98 -29.28 3.00
N GLU A 406 3.44 -30.44 3.39
CA GLU A 406 2.65 -30.59 4.62
C GLU A 406 3.47 -30.22 5.86
N LYS A 407 4.75 -30.59 5.89
CA LYS A 407 5.65 -30.16 6.97
C LYS A 407 5.87 -28.63 6.98
N LEU A 408 5.98 -28.01 5.82
CA LEU A 408 6.05 -26.53 5.75
C LEU A 408 4.76 -25.88 6.25
N ASP A 409 3.59 -26.44 5.94
CA ASP A 409 2.30 -25.95 6.44
C ASP A 409 2.22 -26.07 7.98
N GLU A 410 2.65 -27.22 8.53
CA GLU A 410 2.72 -27.41 9.98
C GLU A 410 3.64 -26.39 10.67
N ILE A 411 4.79 -26.11 10.07
CA ILE A 411 5.75 -25.11 10.57
C ILE A 411 5.13 -23.71 10.51
N ALA A 412 4.55 -23.33 9.39
CA ALA A 412 3.92 -22.02 9.23
C ALA A 412 2.76 -21.80 10.22
N GLU A 413 1.93 -22.83 10.44
CA GLU A 413 0.86 -22.78 11.44
C GLU A 413 1.42 -22.68 12.87
N GLY A 414 2.47 -23.45 13.17
CA GLY A 414 3.17 -23.38 14.46
C GLY A 414 3.73 -21.99 14.74
N THR A 415 4.38 -21.39 13.75
CA THR A 415 4.96 -20.04 13.81
C THR A 415 3.89 -19.00 14.16
N ARG A 416 2.75 -19.03 13.49
CA ARG A 416 1.62 -18.13 13.77
C ARG A 416 1.00 -18.35 15.14
N ARG A 417 0.87 -19.61 15.55
CA ARG A 417 0.34 -19.95 16.87
C ARG A 417 1.22 -19.37 17.99
N TRP A 418 2.54 -19.50 17.85
CA TRP A 418 3.49 -18.92 18.78
C TRP A 418 3.43 -17.39 18.78
N ALA A 419 3.44 -16.76 17.61
CA ALA A 419 3.34 -15.32 17.49
C ALA A 419 2.06 -14.77 18.13
N LYS A 420 0.90 -15.36 17.81
CA LYS A 420 -0.38 -15.00 18.41
C LYS A 420 -0.35 -15.17 19.94
N GLY A 421 0.24 -16.26 20.42
CA GLY A 421 0.35 -16.55 21.85
C GLY A 421 1.12 -15.48 22.60
N ILE A 422 2.31 -15.09 22.11
CA ILE A 422 3.14 -14.09 22.76
C ILE A 422 2.54 -12.69 22.68
N ILE A 423 1.92 -12.32 21.55
CA ILE A 423 1.22 -11.04 21.39
C ILE A 423 0.09 -10.91 22.41
N VAL A 424 -0.77 -11.94 22.49
CA VAL A 424 -1.89 -11.94 23.44
C VAL A 424 -1.40 -11.89 24.89
N ALA A 425 -0.34 -12.64 25.21
CA ALA A 425 0.26 -12.63 26.55
C ALA A 425 0.80 -11.25 26.92
N SER A 426 1.50 -10.60 26.00
CA SER A 426 2.03 -9.25 26.21
C SER A 426 0.93 -8.20 26.43
N LEU A 427 -0.06 -8.16 25.53
CA LEU A 427 -1.15 -7.19 25.62
C LEU A 427 -1.99 -7.35 26.90
N LYS A 428 -2.15 -8.60 27.38
CA LYS A 428 -2.87 -8.90 28.64
C LYS A 428 -2.03 -8.64 29.89
N ALA A 429 -0.71 -8.72 29.77
CA ALA A 429 0.21 -8.43 30.87
C ALA A 429 0.50 -6.94 31.04
N ASP A 430 0.07 -6.09 30.11
CA ASP A 430 0.23 -4.65 30.16
C ASP A 430 -0.48 -4.09 31.42
N PRO A 431 0.29 -3.49 32.37
CA PRO A 431 -0.27 -2.97 33.64
C PRO A 431 -1.05 -1.67 33.45
N SER A 432 -1.08 -1.10 32.26
CA SER A 432 -1.76 0.16 31.99
C SER A 432 -3.29 0.00 32.03
N SER A 433 -4.00 1.08 32.33
CA SER A 433 -5.47 1.14 32.27
C SER A 433 -6.02 0.96 30.83
N ASN A 434 -5.15 0.90 29.84
CA ASN A 434 -5.51 0.75 28.42
C ASN A 434 -5.36 -0.68 27.90
N SER A 435 -4.92 -1.63 28.73
CA SER A 435 -4.69 -3.03 28.34
C SER A 435 -5.85 -3.65 27.58
N ASP A 436 -7.07 -3.56 28.10
CA ASP A 436 -8.27 -4.13 27.45
C ASP A 436 -8.51 -3.50 26.08
N LYS A 437 -8.34 -2.17 25.94
CA LYS A 437 -8.54 -1.46 24.67
C LYS A 437 -7.44 -1.76 23.67
N ARG A 438 -6.21 -1.94 24.11
CA ARG A 438 -5.09 -2.37 23.25
C ARG A 438 -5.32 -3.76 22.70
N TYR A 439 -5.81 -4.66 23.57
CA TYR A 439 -6.21 -6.01 23.13
C TYR A 439 -7.37 -5.97 22.14
N GLU A 440 -8.40 -5.15 22.40
CA GLU A 440 -9.53 -4.95 21.49
C GLU A 440 -9.08 -4.39 20.13
N GLN A 441 -8.18 -3.41 20.12
CA GLN A 441 -7.59 -2.86 18.89
C GLN A 441 -6.88 -3.94 18.07
N TRP A 442 -6.08 -4.76 18.72
CA TRP A 442 -5.40 -5.87 18.04
C TRP A 442 -6.40 -6.89 17.51
N GLU A 443 -7.41 -7.27 18.27
CA GLU A 443 -8.45 -8.21 17.84
C GLU A 443 -9.25 -7.65 16.65
N ASN A 444 -9.57 -6.36 16.65
CA ASN A 444 -10.24 -5.71 15.54
C ASN A 444 -9.35 -5.66 14.29
N SER A 445 -8.06 -5.37 14.43
CA SER A 445 -7.11 -5.40 13.32
C SER A 445 -7.00 -6.81 12.70
N GLN A 446 -7.11 -7.88 13.50
CA GLN A 446 -7.16 -9.25 12.99
C GLN A 446 -8.45 -9.52 12.19
N LYS A 447 -9.59 -9.02 12.64
CA LYS A 447 -10.88 -9.14 11.92
C LYS A 447 -10.85 -8.33 10.62
N GLU A 448 -10.32 -7.12 10.66
CA GLU A 448 -10.14 -6.28 9.46
C GLU A 448 -9.20 -6.95 8.46
N ARG A 449 -8.11 -7.55 8.93
CA ARG A 449 -7.17 -8.29 8.10
C ARG A 449 -7.82 -9.55 7.47
N GLU A 450 -8.66 -10.27 8.21
CA GLU A 450 -9.41 -11.40 7.68
C GLU A 450 -10.43 -10.97 6.63
N ALA A 451 -10.95 -9.75 6.75
CA ALA A 451 -11.91 -9.14 5.83
C ALA A 451 -11.24 -8.36 4.69
N ALA A 452 -9.99 -7.92 4.87
CA ALA A 452 -9.28 -7.12 3.91
C ALA A 452 -8.82 -7.94 2.71
N ASP A 453 -8.79 -7.27 1.58
CA ASP A 453 -8.25 -7.77 0.34
C ASP A 453 -6.74 -7.98 0.48
N SER A 454 -6.28 -9.21 0.55
CA SER A 454 -4.86 -9.54 0.56
C SER A 454 -4.22 -9.45 -0.83
N ALA A 455 -4.96 -8.92 -1.84
CA ALA A 455 -4.54 -8.85 -3.23
C ALA A 455 -3.30 -7.98 -3.47
N ASP A 456 -3.07 -7.00 -2.59
CA ASP A 456 -2.00 -6.01 -2.77
C ASP A 456 -0.70 -6.36 -2.03
N TYR A 457 -0.61 -7.55 -1.41
CA TYR A 457 0.62 -7.92 -0.73
C TYR A 457 1.66 -8.44 -1.73
N THR A 458 2.47 -7.55 -2.24
CA THR A 458 3.77 -7.86 -2.84
C THR A 458 4.84 -7.60 -1.78
N GLY A 459 5.21 -8.63 -1.03
CA GLY A 459 6.24 -8.53 -0.01
C GLY A 459 7.59 -9.02 -0.50
N TYR A 460 8.59 -8.82 0.33
CA TYR A 460 9.92 -9.36 0.13
C TYR A 460 10.23 -10.30 1.29
N TYR A 461 11.02 -11.34 1.02
CA TYR A 461 11.61 -12.20 2.03
C TYR A 461 13.10 -12.37 1.78
N HIS A 462 13.86 -12.59 2.83
CA HIS A 462 15.29 -12.86 2.73
C HIS A 462 15.53 -14.37 2.76
N LEU A 463 16.32 -14.85 1.82
CA LEU A 463 16.79 -16.23 1.83
C LEU A 463 18.29 -16.23 1.58
N ASN A 464 19.06 -16.77 2.52
CA ASN A 464 20.52 -16.78 2.47
C ASN A 464 21.13 -15.37 2.27
N GLY A 465 20.54 -14.33 2.87
CA GLY A 465 20.97 -12.95 2.76
C GLY A 465 20.64 -12.27 1.43
N VAL A 466 19.87 -12.92 0.55
CA VAL A 466 19.40 -12.35 -0.71
C VAL A 466 17.93 -11.98 -0.59
N LEU A 467 17.59 -10.75 -0.97
CA LEU A 467 16.21 -10.27 -1.01
C LEU A 467 15.50 -10.88 -2.22
N HIS A 468 14.38 -11.55 -1.98
CA HIS A 468 13.52 -12.13 -3.00
C HIS A 468 12.16 -11.45 -2.99
N ASN A 469 11.59 -11.23 -4.17
CA ASN A 469 10.21 -10.78 -4.29
C ASN A 469 9.28 -11.97 -4.00
N TYR A 470 8.35 -11.77 -3.07
CA TYR A 470 7.32 -12.75 -2.77
C TYR A 470 6.04 -12.44 -3.56
N ASP A 471 5.68 -13.34 -4.44
CA ASP A 471 4.41 -13.29 -5.16
C ASP A 471 3.56 -14.51 -4.77
N PRO A 472 2.52 -14.31 -3.94
CA PRO A 472 1.68 -15.42 -3.49
C PRO A 472 1.02 -16.19 -4.63
N ALA A 473 0.76 -15.53 -5.76
CA ALA A 473 0.17 -16.19 -6.93
C ALA A 473 1.10 -17.25 -7.55
N LYS A 474 2.41 -17.18 -7.27
CA LYS A 474 3.44 -18.09 -7.81
C LYS A 474 3.85 -19.22 -6.87
N THR A 475 3.16 -19.41 -5.74
CA THR A 475 3.42 -20.50 -4.81
C THR A 475 2.46 -21.67 -5.01
N ILE A 476 2.93 -22.90 -4.80
CA ILE A 476 2.10 -24.13 -4.82
C ILE A 476 1.26 -24.20 -3.55
N ARG A 477 1.91 -23.92 -2.40
CA ARG A 477 1.28 -23.98 -1.09
C ARG A 477 0.16 -22.98 -0.98
N LEU A 478 -0.94 -23.45 -0.42
CA LEU A 478 -2.00 -22.61 0.06
C LEU A 478 -1.66 -22.13 1.47
N ASN A 479 -2.23 -20.99 1.90
CA ASN A 479 -2.08 -20.51 3.26
C ASN A 479 -2.47 -21.61 4.28
N SER A 480 -1.78 -21.67 5.41
CA SER A 480 -2.09 -22.59 6.51
C SER A 480 -3.53 -22.47 7.02
N GLN A 481 -4.16 -21.29 6.90
CA GLN A 481 -5.59 -21.12 7.16
C GLN A 481 -6.48 -21.91 6.19
N SER A 482 -6.00 -22.21 4.99
CA SER A 482 -6.74 -23.00 4.01
C SER A 482 -6.83 -24.50 4.35
N ALA A 483 -6.01 -24.99 5.24
CA ALA A 483 -6.07 -26.39 5.70
C ALA A 483 -7.32 -26.69 6.57
N GLY A 484 -7.99 -25.66 7.10
CA GLY A 484 -9.23 -25.77 7.89
C GLY A 484 -10.48 -25.23 7.18
N ILE A 485 -10.36 -24.82 5.92
CA ILE A 485 -11.45 -24.16 5.20
C ILE A 485 -12.42 -25.19 4.62
N ASP A 486 -13.72 -24.92 4.83
CA ASP A 486 -14.81 -25.62 4.17
C ASP A 486 -14.64 -25.53 2.63
N LEU A 487 -14.47 -26.69 2.01
CA LEU A 487 -14.35 -26.82 0.55
C LEU A 487 -15.55 -26.20 -0.19
N ALA A 488 -16.73 -26.13 0.47
CA ALA A 488 -17.93 -25.51 -0.07
C ALA A 488 -17.81 -23.98 -0.07
N ALA A 489 -17.24 -23.38 0.98
CA ALA A 489 -16.95 -21.95 1.04
C ALA A 489 -15.88 -21.57 0.01
N LEU A 490 -14.87 -22.40 -0.18
CA LEU A 490 -13.83 -22.25 -1.18
C LEU A 490 -14.40 -22.31 -2.61
N LYS A 491 -15.30 -23.24 -2.87
CA LYS A 491 -16.01 -23.34 -4.16
C LYS A 491 -16.95 -22.16 -4.39
N ALA A 492 -17.67 -21.70 -3.35
CA ALA A 492 -18.54 -20.53 -3.45
C ALA A 492 -17.75 -19.24 -3.72
N ALA A 493 -16.59 -19.06 -3.11
CA ALA A 493 -15.69 -17.95 -3.38
C ALA A 493 -15.09 -18.00 -4.80
N ALA A 494 -14.70 -19.18 -5.27
CA ALA A 494 -14.15 -19.36 -6.62
C ALA A 494 -15.19 -19.27 -7.74
N PHE A 495 -16.45 -19.59 -7.47
CA PHE A 495 -17.54 -19.65 -8.46
C PHE A 495 -18.70 -18.69 -8.17
N GLY A 496 -18.72 -18.04 -7.00
CA GLY A 496 -19.74 -17.09 -6.58
C GLY A 496 -19.56 -15.74 -7.24
N THR A 497 -20.35 -15.53 -8.29
CA THR A 497 -20.71 -14.24 -8.87
C THR A 497 -19.57 -13.24 -9.07
N TYR A 498 -18.92 -13.33 -10.19
CA TYR A 498 -18.30 -12.22 -10.89
C TYR A 498 -19.37 -11.18 -11.29
N ALA A 499 -20.06 -10.62 -10.33
CA ALA A 499 -20.89 -9.45 -10.51
C ALA A 499 -20.05 -8.24 -10.11
N GLY A 500 -19.11 -7.91 -10.99
CA GLY A 500 -18.52 -6.57 -11.07
C GLY A 500 -18.01 -6.00 -9.78
N ARG A 501 -16.96 -6.58 -9.19
CA ARG A 501 -16.04 -5.89 -8.26
C ARG A 501 -14.81 -6.71 -7.95
N ASN A 502 -13.70 -5.97 -7.92
CA ASN A 502 -12.42 -6.28 -7.31
C ASN A 502 -12.39 -7.61 -6.56
N SER A 503 -11.55 -8.45 -7.02
CA SER A 503 -11.13 -9.77 -6.64
C SER A 503 -10.74 -10.00 -5.17
N SER A 504 -11.41 -9.39 -4.20
CA SER A 504 -11.11 -9.53 -2.78
C SER A 504 -11.28 -10.95 -2.23
N THR A 505 -12.13 -11.73 -2.88
CA THR A 505 -12.43 -13.11 -2.44
C THR A 505 -11.40 -14.15 -2.86
N ASP A 506 -10.46 -13.79 -3.73
CA ASP A 506 -9.54 -14.75 -4.33
C ASP A 506 -8.24 -14.92 -3.57
N ASN A 507 -7.92 -14.01 -2.68
CA ASN A 507 -6.63 -13.94 -2.00
C ASN A 507 -6.64 -14.41 -0.55
N TRP A 508 -7.80 -14.76 0.00
CA TRP A 508 -7.90 -15.20 1.39
C TRP A 508 -7.18 -16.52 1.68
N TYR A 509 -6.86 -17.31 0.65
CA TYR A 509 -6.03 -18.51 0.76
C TYR A 509 -4.54 -18.21 0.56
N LEU A 510 -4.15 -16.98 0.24
CA LEU A 510 -2.77 -16.60 0.04
C LEU A 510 -2.04 -16.42 1.38
N TYR A 511 -0.73 -16.68 1.32
CA TYR A 511 0.14 -16.49 2.45
C TYR A 511 0.14 -15.04 2.94
N GLN A 512 -0.03 -14.84 4.24
CA GLN A 512 0.12 -13.53 4.88
C GLN A 512 1.34 -13.58 5.80
N PRO A 513 2.36 -12.74 5.58
CA PRO A 513 3.59 -12.78 6.36
C PRO A 513 3.37 -12.32 7.80
N LEU A 514 4.14 -12.91 8.70
CA LEU A 514 4.10 -12.60 10.13
C LEU A 514 4.53 -11.15 10.44
N SER A 515 5.31 -10.53 9.56
CA SER A 515 5.68 -9.11 9.67
C SER A 515 4.45 -8.19 9.76
N THR A 516 3.34 -8.57 9.12
CA THR A 516 2.07 -7.86 9.23
C THR A 516 1.48 -7.96 10.64
N ASP A 517 1.52 -9.13 11.27
CA ASP A 517 1.07 -9.33 12.65
C ASP A 517 1.90 -8.52 13.63
N ARG A 518 3.21 -8.46 13.42
CA ARG A 518 4.13 -7.61 14.19
C ARG A 518 3.75 -6.14 14.10
N THR A 519 3.43 -5.65 12.91
CA THR A 519 3.00 -4.25 12.71
C THR A 519 1.69 -3.95 13.43
N TYR A 520 0.70 -4.84 13.36
CA TYR A 520 -0.56 -4.67 14.09
C TYR A 520 -0.37 -4.75 15.60
N TYR A 521 0.50 -5.64 16.07
CA TYR A 521 0.87 -5.68 17.50
C TYR A 521 1.47 -4.35 17.97
N GLN A 522 2.46 -3.82 17.24
CA GLN A 522 3.11 -2.55 17.58
C GLN A 522 2.10 -1.40 17.60
N SER A 523 1.20 -1.35 16.62
CA SER A 523 0.14 -0.35 16.56
C SER A 523 -0.84 -0.45 17.74
N ALA A 524 -1.24 -1.65 18.13
CA ALA A 524 -2.12 -1.88 19.27
C ALA A 524 -1.40 -1.58 20.59
N HIS A 525 -0.16 -2.04 20.73
CA HIS A 525 0.63 -1.86 21.95
C HIS A 525 0.91 -0.38 22.28
N THR A 526 1.16 0.43 21.26
CA THR A 526 1.37 1.89 21.40
C THR A 526 0.09 2.70 21.42
N TRP A 527 -1.08 2.06 21.29
CA TRP A 527 -2.34 2.76 21.25
C TRP A 527 -2.63 3.49 22.57
N THR A 528 -3.04 4.74 22.46
CA THR A 528 -3.51 5.58 23.57
C THR A 528 -4.84 6.22 23.18
N PRO A 529 -5.78 6.42 24.11
CA PRO A 529 -7.03 7.10 23.81
C PRO A 529 -6.76 8.47 23.21
N SER A 530 -7.40 8.80 22.09
CA SER A 530 -7.39 10.16 21.57
C SER A 530 -8.10 11.05 22.59
N SER A 531 -7.34 11.89 23.29
CA SER A 531 -7.94 13.00 24.02
C SER A 531 -8.42 14.00 22.96
N ASP A 532 -9.68 14.48 23.08
CA ASP A 532 -10.25 15.57 22.27
C ASP A 532 -9.52 16.91 22.45
N SER A 533 -8.47 16.97 23.25
CA SER A 533 -7.53 18.07 23.33
C SER A 533 -6.41 17.80 22.32
N SER A 534 -6.07 18.76 21.51
CA SER A 534 -5.00 18.88 20.52
C SER A 534 -3.59 18.51 21.02
N SER A 535 -3.44 17.43 21.79
CA SER A 535 -2.15 16.89 22.19
C SER A 535 -1.70 15.93 21.10
N SER A 536 -0.58 16.27 20.46
CA SER A 536 0.13 15.41 19.55
C SER A 536 0.48 14.10 20.25
N ASP A 537 0.17 12.96 19.61
CA ASP A 537 0.58 11.64 20.10
C ASP A 537 2.06 11.40 19.79
N TYR A 538 2.95 11.82 20.72
CA TYR A 538 4.40 11.65 20.60
C TYR A 538 4.93 10.45 21.40
N GLY A 539 4.06 9.58 21.93
CA GLY A 539 4.47 8.40 22.69
C GLY A 539 5.18 8.71 24.02
N SER A 540 5.70 7.68 24.68
CA SER A 540 6.34 7.80 26.00
C SER A 540 7.69 8.54 25.99
N SER A 541 8.39 8.59 24.86
CA SER A 541 9.64 9.35 24.69
C SER A 541 9.42 10.83 24.40
N GLY A 542 8.17 11.23 24.12
CA GLY A 542 7.74 12.61 23.92
C GLY A 542 7.69 13.47 25.20
N GLY A 543 7.90 12.90 26.37
CA GLY A 543 7.86 13.44 27.72
C GLY A 543 7.68 14.95 27.85
N GLY A 544 6.45 15.43 28.05
CA GLY A 544 6.13 16.85 28.18
C GLY A 544 6.11 17.66 26.88
N PHE A 545 6.25 17.03 25.71
CA PHE A 545 6.15 17.72 24.42
C PHE A 545 4.69 18.02 24.07
N SER A 546 4.38 19.30 23.86
CA SER A 546 3.04 19.82 23.56
C SER A 546 2.93 20.43 22.17
N GLY A 547 3.87 20.16 21.29
CA GLY A 547 3.89 20.68 19.91
C GLY A 547 2.72 20.19 19.08
N SER A 548 2.24 21.03 18.16
CA SER A 548 1.14 20.69 17.25
C SER A 548 1.61 19.77 16.14
N GLY A 549 0.92 18.66 15.94
CA GLY A 549 1.21 17.74 14.85
C GLY A 549 0.43 16.44 14.98
N SER A 550 0.28 15.75 13.85
CA SER A 550 -0.38 14.45 13.79
C SER A 550 0.17 13.62 12.63
N SER A 551 -0.01 12.31 12.70
CA SER A 551 0.29 11.41 11.60
C SER A 551 -0.86 10.45 11.33
N SER A 552 -0.97 9.98 10.08
CA SER A 552 -1.96 8.98 9.69
C SER A 552 -1.36 7.99 8.69
N SER A 553 -2.00 6.83 8.54
CA SER A 553 -1.61 5.82 7.55
C SER A 553 -2.26 6.09 6.18
N PHE A 554 -1.66 5.54 5.10
CA PHE A 554 -2.16 5.63 3.72
C PHE A 554 -2.07 4.30 2.97
#